data_12286f12559b7de81de8af03abed8bf6
#
_entry.id   12286f12559b7de81de8af03abed8bf6
#
_cell.length_a   1.000
_cell.length_b   1.000
_cell.length_c   1.000
_cell.angle_alpha   90.00
_cell.angle_beta   90.00
_cell.angle_gamma   90.00
#
_symmetry.space_group_name_H-M   'P 1'
#
loop_
_entity.id
_entity.type
_entity.pdbx_description
1 polymer ?
#
loop_
_entity_poly.entity_id
_entity_poly.type
_entity_poly.pdbx_seq_one_letter_code
_entity_poly.pdbx_strand_id
1 'polypeptide(L)'
;SSPSSASCSKCPTSVILRNFSRLRILRALATGGLFGNVAKTNSSISGAEVGCQGEVGVACAMAAAAACQLFGGTPSQIEYAAEMGLEHHLGLTCDPVCGLVQIPCIERNAVAAARALDANSYANLSDGHHMISYDRVVEVMKETGKDIPSLYRETSEGGLARNYTQK
;
A
#
# COMPACT_ATOMS: atom_id res chain seq x y z
N SER A 1 -23.67 -3.65 37.25
CA SER A 1 -23.12 -4.80 36.52
C SER A 1 -22.60 -4.32 35.17
N SER A 2 -21.28 -4.22 35.06
CA SER A 2 -20.56 -3.87 33.81
C SER A 2 -20.51 -5.08 32.89
N PRO A 3 -20.68 -4.93 31.56
CA PRO A 3 -20.51 -6.02 30.61
C PRO A 3 -19.04 -6.37 30.49
N SER A 4 -18.71 -7.65 30.70
CA SER A 4 -17.40 -8.23 30.54
C SER A 4 -16.92 -8.09 29.12
N SER A 5 -15.68 -7.61 28.97
CA SER A 5 -14.94 -7.57 27.71
C SER A 5 -14.73 -8.99 27.16
N ALA A 6 -15.61 -9.43 26.29
CA ALA A 6 -15.40 -10.66 25.53
C ALA A 6 -14.27 -10.38 24.53
N SER A 7 -13.07 -10.89 24.80
CA SER A 7 -11.97 -10.90 23.85
C SER A 7 -12.39 -11.70 22.61
N CYS A 8 -12.52 -11.02 21.47
CA CYS A 8 -12.81 -11.66 20.19
C CYS A 8 -11.59 -12.52 19.78
N SER A 9 -11.56 -13.78 20.26
CA SER A 9 -10.51 -14.76 19.97
C SER A 9 -10.62 -15.38 18.57
N LYS A 10 -11.52 -14.87 17.70
CA LYS A 10 -11.82 -15.45 16.38
C LYS A 10 -11.63 -14.46 15.23
N CYS A 11 -10.67 -13.53 15.34
CA CYS A 11 -10.28 -12.74 14.16
C CYS A 11 -9.56 -13.67 13.17
N PRO A 12 -10.01 -13.78 11.91
CA PRO A 12 -9.38 -14.65 10.88
C PRO A 12 -7.88 -14.39 10.72
N THR A 13 -7.45 -13.17 10.91
CA THR A 13 -6.03 -12.75 10.83
C THR A 13 -5.16 -13.48 11.86
N SER A 14 -5.69 -13.77 13.07
CA SER A 14 -4.94 -14.47 14.11
C SER A 14 -4.75 -15.96 13.80
N VAL A 15 -5.64 -16.55 13.02
CA VAL A 15 -5.56 -17.96 12.61
C VAL A 15 -4.52 -18.14 11.52
N ILE A 16 -4.44 -17.23 10.56
CA ILE A 16 -3.46 -17.28 9.46
C ILE A 16 -2.04 -17.12 10.02
N LEU A 17 -1.81 -16.14 10.89
CA LEU A 17 -0.48 -15.87 11.47
C LEU A 17 0.03 -16.99 12.39
N ARG A 18 -0.85 -17.78 13.00
CA ARG A 18 -0.45 -18.93 13.84
C ARG A 18 0.23 -20.06 13.07
N ASN A 19 0.03 -20.15 11.76
CA ASN A 19 0.61 -21.19 10.92
C ASN A 19 2.01 -20.83 10.37
N PHE A 20 2.49 -19.59 10.57
CA PHE A 20 3.82 -19.17 10.13
C PHE A 20 4.81 -19.10 11.29
N SER A 21 6.03 -19.57 11.08
CA SER A 21 7.09 -19.42 12.08
C SER A 21 7.42 -17.94 12.29
N ARG A 22 7.84 -17.59 13.50
CA ARG A 22 8.26 -16.22 13.85
C ARG A 22 9.32 -15.66 12.88
N LEU A 23 10.25 -16.50 12.45
CA LEU A 23 11.29 -16.09 11.50
C LEU A 23 10.72 -15.75 10.12
N ARG A 24 9.72 -16.49 9.64
CA ARG A 24 9.07 -16.19 8.36
C ARG A 24 8.34 -14.84 8.40
N ILE A 25 7.67 -14.55 9.52
CA ILE A 25 6.99 -13.26 9.72
C ILE A 25 8.02 -12.11 9.72
N LEU A 26 9.13 -12.26 10.47
CA LEU A 26 10.18 -11.23 10.51
C LEU A 26 10.81 -10.98 9.14
N ARG A 27 11.07 -12.03 8.37
CA ARG A 27 11.56 -11.90 6.98
C ARG A 27 10.57 -11.16 6.09
N ALA A 28 9.29 -11.48 6.17
CA ALA A 28 8.25 -10.82 5.40
C ALA A 28 8.16 -9.32 5.74
N LEU A 29 8.20 -8.97 7.02
CA LEU A 29 8.20 -7.57 7.46
C LEU A 29 9.46 -6.82 6.99
N ALA A 30 10.64 -7.46 7.07
CA ALA A 30 11.89 -6.88 6.58
C ALA A 30 11.84 -6.65 5.06
N THR A 31 11.27 -7.60 4.31
CA THR A 31 11.08 -7.48 2.86
C THR A 31 10.16 -6.30 2.53
N GLY A 32 9.00 -6.19 3.19
CA GLY A 32 8.12 -5.03 3.01
C GLY A 32 8.82 -3.71 3.35
N GLY A 33 9.59 -3.67 4.43
CA GLY A 33 10.38 -2.51 4.82
C GLY A 33 11.44 -2.11 3.78
N LEU A 34 12.04 -3.07 3.09
CA LEU A 34 13.00 -2.81 2.01
C LEU A 34 12.33 -2.03 0.86
N PHE A 35 11.18 -2.50 0.37
CA PHE A 35 10.45 -1.82 -0.72
C PHE A 35 10.00 -0.41 -0.32
N GLY A 36 9.53 -0.22 0.92
CA GLY A 36 9.20 1.10 1.44
C GLY A 36 10.42 2.04 1.50
N ASN A 37 11.58 1.55 1.90
CA ASN A 37 12.81 2.33 1.92
C ASN A 37 13.29 2.71 0.51
N VAL A 38 13.17 1.83 -0.47
CA VAL A 38 13.48 2.13 -1.88
C VAL A 38 12.62 3.28 -2.38
N ALA A 39 11.29 3.21 -2.17
CA ALA A 39 10.36 4.26 -2.54
C ALA A 39 10.68 5.59 -1.83
N LYS A 40 10.92 5.55 -0.52
CA LYS A 40 11.25 6.74 0.27
C LYS A 40 12.55 7.41 -0.20
N THR A 41 13.55 6.63 -0.56
CA THR A 41 14.87 7.14 -0.94
C THR A 41 14.87 7.72 -2.35
N ASN A 42 14.20 7.05 -3.29
CA ASN A 42 14.26 7.39 -4.71
C ASN A 42 13.12 8.32 -5.16
N SER A 43 12.03 8.39 -4.38
CA SER A 43 10.88 9.25 -4.65
C SER A 43 10.41 9.93 -3.36
N SER A 44 9.20 9.62 -2.89
CA SER A 44 8.62 10.08 -1.62
C SER A 44 7.53 9.12 -1.15
N ILE A 45 7.24 9.16 0.14
CA ILE A 45 6.10 8.47 0.77
C ILE A 45 5.08 9.47 1.33
N SER A 46 5.15 10.74 0.92
CA SER A 46 4.27 11.82 1.38
C SER A 46 3.21 12.16 0.36
N GLY A 47 1.95 12.22 0.79
CA GLY A 47 0.82 12.66 -0.03
C GLY A 47 0.95 14.11 -0.49
N ALA A 48 1.57 14.97 0.32
CA ALA A 48 1.83 16.37 -0.02
C ALA A 48 2.87 16.53 -1.16
N GLU A 49 3.79 15.57 -1.30
CA GLU A 49 4.83 15.62 -2.32
C GLU A 49 4.41 14.92 -3.62
N VAL A 50 3.85 13.73 -3.52
CA VAL A 50 3.58 12.88 -4.69
C VAL A 50 2.13 12.38 -4.76
N GLY A 51 1.22 12.89 -3.94
CA GLY A 51 -0.14 12.38 -3.87
C GLY A 51 -0.25 11.07 -3.08
N CYS A 52 -1.46 10.52 -3.05
CA CYS A 52 -1.75 9.29 -2.29
C CYS A 52 -1.07 8.03 -2.88
N GLN A 53 -0.53 8.11 -4.10
CA GLN A 53 0.32 7.04 -4.66
C GLN A 53 1.55 6.78 -3.77
N GLY A 54 2.13 7.82 -3.15
CA GLY A 54 3.25 7.70 -2.22
C GLY A 54 2.86 7.11 -0.87
N GLU A 55 1.65 7.33 -0.39
CA GLU A 55 1.17 6.77 0.88
C GLU A 55 0.56 5.39 0.68
N VAL A 56 -0.63 5.32 0.09
CA VAL A 56 -1.38 4.07 -0.08
C VAL A 56 -0.74 3.16 -1.12
N GLY A 57 -0.20 3.72 -2.22
CA GLY A 57 0.47 2.93 -3.25
C GLY A 57 1.72 2.23 -2.74
N VAL A 58 2.59 2.96 -2.03
CA VAL A 58 3.80 2.37 -1.43
C VAL A 58 3.43 1.38 -0.33
N ALA A 59 2.42 1.68 0.51
CA ALA A 59 1.95 0.75 1.52
C ALA A 59 1.42 -0.55 0.91
N CYS A 60 0.69 -0.47 -0.22
CA CYS A 60 0.23 -1.63 -0.97
C CYS A 60 1.41 -2.47 -1.50
N ALA A 61 2.42 -1.83 -2.09
CA ALA A 61 3.63 -2.51 -2.56
C ALA A 61 4.37 -3.24 -1.43
N MET A 62 4.56 -2.57 -0.29
CA MET A 62 5.17 -3.16 0.90
C MET A 62 4.40 -4.39 1.38
N ALA A 63 3.08 -4.29 1.45
CA ALA A 63 2.21 -5.38 1.88
C ALA A 63 2.22 -6.54 0.88
N ALA A 64 2.22 -6.26 -0.43
CA ALA A 64 2.27 -7.26 -1.49
C ALA A 64 3.60 -8.04 -1.46
N ALA A 65 4.73 -7.33 -1.35
CA ALA A 65 6.05 -7.94 -1.20
C ALA A 65 6.14 -8.81 0.05
N ALA A 66 5.66 -8.29 1.19
CA ALA A 66 5.66 -9.02 2.46
C ALA A 66 4.79 -10.28 2.39
N ALA A 67 3.60 -10.19 1.80
CA ALA A 67 2.72 -11.33 1.59
C ALA A 67 3.39 -12.37 0.67
N CYS A 68 3.95 -11.96 -0.46
CA CYS A 68 4.61 -12.84 -1.41
C CYS A 68 5.80 -13.56 -0.76
N GLN A 69 6.63 -12.86 0.02
CA GLN A 69 7.70 -13.47 0.83
C GLN A 69 7.15 -14.47 1.84
N LEU A 70 6.05 -14.15 2.51
CA LEU A 70 5.45 -15.02 3.54
C LEU A 70 4.91 -16.31 2.92
N PHE A 71 4.32 -16.23 1.73
CA PHE A 71 3.78 -17.38 0.99
C PHE A 71 4.85 -18.14 0.19
N GLY A 72 6.12 -17.71 0.22
CA GLY A 72 7.24 -18.46 -0.32
C GLY A 72 7.58 -18.12 -1.78
N GLY A 73 7.18 -16.94 -2.25
CA GLY A 73 7.54 -16.44 -3.57
C GLY A 73 9.06 -16.28 -3.75
N THR A 74 9.53 -16.43 -4.98
CA THR A 74 10.90 -16.14 -5.38
C THR A 74 11.20 -14.64 -5.31
N PRO A 75 12.48 -14.22 -5.30
CA PRO A 75 12.82 -12.79 -5.34
C PRO A 75 12.16 -12.03 -6.49
N SER A 76 12.09 -12.61 -7.69
CA SER A 76 11.43 -12.00 -8.85
C SER A 76 9.90 -11.88 -8.66
N GLN A 77 9.26 -12.89 -8.07
CA GLN A 77 7.84 -12.83 -7.75
C GLN A 77 7.53 -11.80 -6.67
N ILE A 78 8.41 -11.66 -5.66
CA ILE A 78 8.28 -10.66 -4.59
C ILE A 78 8.36 -9.25 -5.18
N GLU A 79 9.34 -9.01 -6.05
CA GLU A 79 9.52 -7.74 -6.74
C GLU A 79 8.33 -7.44 -7.65
N TYR A 80 7.85 -8.43 -8.40
CA TYR A 80 6.67 -8.30 -9.26
C TYR A 80 5.39 -7.96 -8.45
N ALA A 81 5.20 -8.60 -7.30
CA ALA A 81 4.07 -8.27 -6.42
C ALA A 81 4.13 -6.81 -5.92
N ALA A 82 5.32 -6.34 -5.55
CA ALA A 82 5.52 -4.95 -5.13
C ALA A 82 5.29 -3.97 -6.28
N GLU A 83 5.80 -4.28 -7.46
CA GLU A 83 5.63 -3.50 -8.69
C GLU A 83 4.14 -3.29 -8.98
N MET A 84 3.36 -4.38 -9.09
CA MET A 84 1.90 -4.30 -9.31
C MET A 84 1.19 -3.51 -8.21
N GLY A 85 1.60 -3.67 -6.96
CA GLY A 85 1.01 -2.96 -5.83
C GLY A 85 1.16 -1.44 -5.95
N LEU A 86 2.28 -0.95 -6.45
CA LEU A 86 2.52 0.48 -6.66
C LEU A 86 1.94 0.98 -7.99
N GLU A 87 2.15 0.23 -9.08
CA GLU A 87 1.72 0.60 -10.43
C GLU A 87 0.23 0.95 -10.47
N HIS A 88 -0.62 0.13 -9.85
CA HIS A 88 -2.07 0.33 -9.82
C HIS A 88 -2.53 1.53 -8.99
N HIS A 89 -1.62 2.22 -8.33
CA HIS A 89 -1.89 3.43 -7.56
C HIS A 89 -1.26 4.68 -8.19
N LEU A 90 -0.59 4.58 -9.34
CA LEU A 90 -0.01 5.73 -10.03
C LEU A 90 -1.09 6.76 -10.38
N GLY A 91 -0.79 8.03 -10.13
CA GLY A 91 -1.71 9.13 -10.36
C GLY A 91 -2.77 9.35 -9.28
N LEU A 92 -2.77 8.58 -8.19
CA LEU A 92 -3.75 8.73 -7.12
C LEU A 92 -3.53 10.05 -6.35
N THR A 93 -4.53 10.92 -6.40
CA THR A 93 -4.54 12.22 -5.73
C THR A 93 -4.70 12.07 -4.21
N CYS A 94 -4.26 13.07 -3.45
CA CYS A 94 -4.46 13.17 -2.01
C CYS A 94 -5.35 14.37 -1.68
N ASP A 95 -6.60 14.10 -1.32
CA ASP A 95 -7.64 15.10 -1.08
C ASP A 95 -8.51 14.73 0.14
N PRO A 96 -7.91 14.66 1.36
CA PRO A 96 -8.63 14.26 2.57
C PRO A 96 -9.70 15.28 2.92
N VAL A 97 -10.92 14.80 3.16
CA VAL A 97 -12.05 15.64 3.55
C VAL A 97 -11.78 16.30 4.91
N CYS A 98 -11.97 17.60 4.99
CA CYS A 98 -11.71 18.42 6.19
C CYS A 98 -10.28 18.33 6.73
N GLY A 99 -9.30 17.92 5.93
CA GLY A 99 -7.92 17.68 6.40
C GLY A 99 -7.78 16.47 7.33
N LEU A 100 -8.84 15.70 7.51
CA LEU A 100 -8.83 14.51 8.36
C LEU A 100 -8.46 13.28 7.54
N VAL A 101 -7.53 12.47 8.04
CA VAL A 101 -7.11 11.22 7.39
C VAL A 101 -8.16 10.11 7.63
N GLN A 102 -9.37 10.35 7.18
CA GLN A 102 -10.53 9.45 7.34
C GLN A 102 -11.21 9.17 6.00
N ILE A 103 -11.65 10.20 5.30
CA ILE A 103 -12.33 10.10 4.01
C ILE A 103 -11.45 10.75 2.93
N PRO A 104 -11.01 10.03 1.92
CA PRO A 104 -11.25 8.62 1.58
C PRO A 104 -10.23 7.63 2.18
N CYS A 105 -9.35 8.06 3.08
CA CYS A 105 -8.13 7.35 3.48
C CYS A 105 -8.41 5.96 4.08
N ILE A 106 -9.42 5.83 4.95
CA ILE A 106 -9.77 4.54 5.57
C ILE A 106 -10.16 3.51 4.50
N GLU A 107 -11.01 3.91 3.56
CA GLU A 107 -11.48 3.02 2.49
C GLU A 107 -10.34 2.68 1.51
N ARG A 108 -9.51 3.67 1.14
CA ARG A 108 -8.33 3.46 0.27
C ARG A 108 -7.36 2.45 0.88
N ASN A 109 -7.10 2.54 2.18
CA ASN A 109 -6.24 1.56 2.87
C ASN A 109 -6.85 0.16 2.90
N ALA A 110 -8.14 0.04 3.13
CA ALA A 110 -8.84 -1.25 3.12
C ALA A 110 -8.77 -1.91 1.72
N VAL A 111 -9.04 -1.13 0.66
CA VAL A 111 -8.95 -1.61 -0.73
C VAL A 111 -7.51 -1.96 -1.09
N ALA A 112 -6.53 -1.14 -0.70
CA ALA A 112 -5.13 -1.42 -0.97
C ALA A 112 -4.63 -2.69 -0.27
N ALA A 113 -5.12 -2.98 0.95
CA ALA A 113 -4.81 -4.23 1.64
C ALA A 113 -5.32 -5.46 0.87
N ALA A 114 -6.53 -5.39 0.30
CA ALA A 114 -7.05 -6.44 -0.57
C ALA A 114 -6.22 -6.57 -1.86
N ARG A 115 -5.87 -5.44 -2.50
CA ARG A 115 -5.02 -5.42 -3.70
C ARG A 115 -3.63 -6.01 -3.46
N ALA A 116 -3.07 -5.81 -2.29
CA ALA A 116 -1.79 -6.44 -1.94
C ALA A 116 -1.87 -7.98 -1.96
N LEU A 117 -3.00 -8.55 -1.51
CA LEU A 117 -3.23 -10.00 -1.58
C LEU A 117 -3.48 -10.48 -3.01
N ASP A 118 -4.19 -9.69 -3.83
CA ASP A 118 -4.39 -9.98 -5.25
C ASP A 118 -3.04 -9.99 -5.99
N ALA A 119 -2.21 -8.97 -5.79
CA ALA A 119 -0.87 -8.86 -6.38
C ALA A 119 0.04 -10.03 -5.95
N ASN A 120 0.01 -10.39 -4.66
CA ASN A 120 0.70 -11.59 -4.17
C ASN A 120 0.22 -12.86 -4.89
N SER A 121 -1.09 -13.04 -5.04
CA SER A 121 -1.65 -14.23 -5.67
C SER A 121 -1.25 -14.31 -7.14
N TYR A 122 -1.33 -13.20 -7.85
CA TYR A 122 -0.92 -13.11 -9.25
C TYR A 122 0.57 -13.44 -9.42
N ALA A 123 1.43 -12.80 -8.64
CA ALA A 123 2.87 -13.02 -8.72
C ALA A 123 3.27 -14.46 -8.40
N ASN A 124 2.67 -15.09 -7.39
CA ASN A 124 2.95 -16.49 -7.03
C ASN A 124 2.46 -17.50 -8.09
N LEU A 125 1.46 -17.16 -8.89
CA LEU A 125 0.97 -17.99 -9.98
C LEU A 125 1.76 -17.77 -11.29
N SER A 126 2.58 -16.73 -11.37
CA SER A 126 3.45 -16.42 -12.50
C SER A 126 4.83 -17.04 -12.32
N ASP A 127 5.66 -16.98 -13.37
CA ASP A 127 7.08 -17.32 -13.31
C ASP A 127 7.96 -16.20 -12.71
N GLY A 128 7.34 -15.05 -12.35
CA GLY A 128 8.04 -13.87 -11.83
C GLY A 128 8.65 -12.99 -12.92
N HIS A 129 8.51 -13.35 -14.21
CA HIS A 129 9.00 -12.52 -15.30
C HIS A 129 8.01 -11.40 -15.60
N HIS A 130 8.52 -10.16 -15.63
CA HIS A 130 7.72 -8.96 -15.92
C HIS A 130 8.60 -7.89 -16.58
N MET A 131 7.99 -6.96 -17.29
CA MET A 131 8.70 -6.03 -18.16
C MET A 131 9.09 -4.71 -17.48
N ILE A 132 8.36 -4.32 -16.45
CA ILE A 132 8.57 -3.06 -15.74
C ILE A 132 9.02 -3.40 -14.31
N SER A 133 10.17 -2.90 -13.90
CA SER A 133 10.68 -3.13 -12.54
C SER A 133 10.02 -2.19 -11.52
N TYR A 134 10.04 -2.60 -10.27
CA TYR A 134 9.61 -1.76 -9.16
C TYR A 134 10.35 -0.42 -9.10
N ASP A 135 11.66 -0.42 -9.36
CA ASP A 135 12.46 0.80 -9.40
C ASP A 135 11.94 1.78 -10.46
N ARG A 136 11.54 1.25 -11.64
CA ARG A 136 10.98 2.06 -12.70
C ARG A 136 9.62 2.67 -12.32
N VAL A 137 8.77 1.91 -11.64
CA VAL A 137 7.48 2.43 -11.14
C VAL A 137 7.71 3.51 -10.09
N VAL A 138 8.72 3.38 -9.22
CA VAL A 138 9.10 4.42 -8.25
C VAL A 138 9.55 5.70 -8.94
N GLU A 139 10.33 5.60 -10.03
CA GLU A 139 10.71 6.76 -10.85
C GLU A 139 9.48 7.44 -11.47
N VAL A 140 8.59 6.65 -12.09
CA VAL A 140 7.34 7.15 -12.67
C VAL A 140 6.44 7.79 -11.61
N MET A 141 6.36 7.21 -10.41
CA MET A 141 5.63 7.82 -9.28
C MET A 141 6.17 9.22 -8.95
N LYS A 142 7.49 9.39 -8.96
CA LYS A 142 8.14 10.69 -8.71
C LYS A 142 7.80 11.71 -9.80
N GLU A 143 7.83 11.30 -11.06
CA GLU A 143 7.49 12.15 -12.20
C GLU A 143 6.01 12.54 -12.16
N THR A 144 5.12 11.56 -12.06
CA THR A 144 3.67 11.78 -11.94
C THR A 144 3.33 12.67 -10.75
N GLY A 145 4.02 12.49 -9.62
CA GLY A 145 3.83 13.33 -8.43
C GLY A 145 4.13 14.80 -8.67
N LYS A 146 5.10 15.13 -9.52
CA LYS A 146 5.39 16.52 -9.93
C LYS A 146 4.30 17.08 -10.83
N ASP A 147 3.73 16.24 -11.70
CA ASP A 147 2.70 16.62 -12.66
C ASP A 147 1.31 16.74 -12.04
N ILE A 148 1.06 16.08 -10.91
CA ILE A 148 -0.19 16.25 -10.14
C ILE A 148 -0.27 17.71 -9.68
N PRO A 149 -1.33 18.47 -10.05
CA PRO A 149 -1.53 19.84 -9.58
C PRO A 149 -1.48 19.91 -8.05
N SER A 150 -0.87 20.98 -7.51
CA SER A 150 -0.75 21.19 -6.06
C SER A 150 -2.08 21.10 -5.33
N LEU A 151 -3.17 21.50 -5.98
CA LEU A 151 -4.54 21.40 -5.47
C LEU A 151 -4.91 19.96 -5.00
N TYR A 152 -4.32 18.94 -5.61
CA TYR A 152 -4.61 17.52 -5.33
C TYR A 152 -3.51 16.83 -4.50
N ARG A 153 -2.66 17.63 -3.86
CA ARG A 153 -1.57 17.15 -2.99
C ARG A 153 -1.80 17.58 -1.53
N GLU A 154 -2.79 16.95 -0.88
CA GLU A 154 -3.09 17.09 0.55
C GLU A 154 -3.55 18.49 1.00
N THR A 155 -4.03 19.34 0.08
CA THR A 155 -4.51 20.70 0.44
C THR A 155 -5.89 20.70 1.05
N SER A 156 -6.69 19.66 0.85
CA SER A 156 -8.12 19.59 1.22
C SER A 156 -8.99 20.67 0.55
N GLU A 157 -8.49 21.30 -0.50
CA GLU A 157 -9.21 22.33 -1.27
C GLU A 157 -9.75 21.81 -2.61
N GLY A 158 -9.28 20.64 -3.05
CA GLY A 158 -9.64 20.00 -4.32
C GLY A 158 -10.39 18.68 -4.13
N GLY A 159 -10.74 18.06 -5.25
CA GLY A 159 -11.28 16.70 -5.30
C GLY A 159 -12.49 16.48 -4.41
N LEU A 160 -12.47 15.40 -3.65
CA LEU A 160 -13.54 15.03 -2.71
C LEU A 160 -13.73 16.08 -1.62
N ALA A 161 -12.64 16.65 -1.11
CA ALA A 161 -12.70 17.63 -0.02
C ALA A 161 -13.52 18.88 -0.41
N ARG A 162 -13.36 19.36 -1.64
CA ARG A 162 -14.07 20.56 -2.13
C ARG A 162 -15.58 20.36 -2.22
N ASN A 163 -16.02 19.15 -2.54
CA ASN A 163 -17.44 18.85 -2.76
C ASN A 163 -18.13 18.27 -1.53
N TYR A 164 -17.41 18.15 -0.42
CA TYR A 164 -17.97 17.69 0.83
C TYR A 164 -18.61 18.87 1.58
N THR A 165 -19.91 18.86 1.69
CA THR A 165 -20.67 19.75 2.57
C THR A 165 -21.15 18.96 3.77
N GLN A 166 -20.64 19.27 4.96
CA GLN A 166 -21.27 18.78 6.20
C GLN A 166 -22.71 19.30 6.24
N LYS A 167 -23.66 18.35 6.23
CA LYS A 167 -25.07 18.69 6.52
C LYS A 167 -25.29 18.75 8.01
#